data_4a292dd621eb5ff39ee70f0c8c660016
#
_entry.id   4a292dd621eb5ff39ee70f0c8c660016
#
_cell.length_a   1.000
_cell.length_b   1.000
_cell.length_c   1.000
_cell.angle_alpha   90.00
_cell.angle_beta   90.00
_cell.angle_gamma   90.00
#
_symmetry.space_group_name_H-M   'P 1'
#
loop_
_entity.id
_entity.type
_entity.pdbx_description
1 polymer ?
#
loop_
_entity_poly.entity_id
_entity_poly.type
_entity_poly.pdbx_seq_one_letter_code
_entity_poly.pdbx_strand_id
1 'polypeptide(L)'
;YTLFRDSKGRIWIGTEESMFLYAGGKLEELHLSSSAYLHGLIQAFCVQEDSRHEIWIGSSTGLYCYKEGAPTAWKHYTMKDGLPNDFIYSILEDERGRLWLTTNKGLACFNTEEGTFLNYTKQDGLPHDQFNYFGACKAHDGTFFLGSLGGIAYFKPYELGDNPYSPDAVVTGAVVLNQVITDMKSERVRYFQDEQGRMLGMSFPSDQKLFNIRFAVINYLAGKRNQFVYKLEGFETEWNYSRHVSFARASYSNLPPGEYV
;
A
#
# COMPACT_ATOMS: atom_id res chain seq x y z
N TYR A 1 24.08 9.60 -2.92
CA TYR A 1 23.34 8.76 -3.86
C TYR A 1 22.51 9.56 -4.84
N THR A 2 21.95 10.72 -4.49
CA THR A 2 21.14 11.51 -5.41
C THR A 2 21.42 13.00 -5.27
N LEU A 3 21.35 13.70 -6.40
CA LEU A 3 21.37 15.15 -6.48
C LEU A 3 20.16 15.57 -7.31
N PHE A 4 19.36 16.47 -6.78
CA PHE A 4 18.19 16.98 -7.45
C PHE A 4 18.08 18.50 -7.27
N ARG A 5 17.82 19.23 -8.35
CA ARG A 5 17.56 20.67 -8.32
C ARG A 5 16.06 20.89 -8.52
N ASP A 6 15.42 21.51 -7.54
CA ASP A 6 14.00 21.84 -7.64
C ASP A 6 13.75 23.12 -8.45
N SER A 7 12.48 23.40 -8.71
CA SER A 7 12.02 24.57 -9.47
C SER A 7 12.38 25.90 -8.81
N LYS A 8 12.63 25.92 -7.50
CA LYS A 8 13.08 27.10 -6.73
C LYS A 8 14.60 27.27 -6.75
N GLY A 9 15.32 26.39 -7.45
CA GLY A 9 16.78 26.40 -7.56
C GLY A 9 17.50 25.84 -6.34
N ARG A 10 16.81 25.22 -5.39
CA ARG A 10 17.41 24.53 -4.25
C ARG A 10 17.98 23.20 -4.71
N ILE A 11 19.04 22.74 -4.06
CA ILE A 11 19.68 21.45 -4.37
C ILE A 11 19.45 20.50 -3.20
N TRP A 12 18.79 19.38 -3.50
CA TRP A 12 18.54 18.29 -2.58
C TRP A 12 19.63 17.24 -2.77
N ILE A 13 20.30 16.84 -1.67
CA ILE A 13 21.47 15.98 -1.70
C ILE A 13 21.20 14.77 -0.80
N GLY A 14 21.00 13.59 -1.40
CA GLY A 14 20.86 12.34 -0.69
C GLY A 14 22.19 11.62 -0.54
N THR A 15 22.54 11.27 0.68
CA THR A 15 23.73 10.50 1.03
C THR A 15 23.36 9.12 1.58
N GLU A 16 24.35 8.38 2.06
CA GLU A 16 24.15 7.07 2.68
C GLU A 16 23.46 7.16 4.04
N GLU A 17 23.68 8.26 4.76
CA GLU A 17 23.22 8.39 6.15
C GLU A 17 22.26 9.54 6.37
N SER A 18 22.20 10.51 5.44
CA SER A 18 21.45 11.74 5.65
C SER A 18 20.95 12.37 4.34
N MET A 19 20.05 13.31 4.48
CA MET A 19 19.56 14.18 3.43
C MET A 19 19.96 15.62 3.73
N PHE A 20 20.46 16.35 2.73
CA PHE A 20 20.82 17.75 2.86
C PHE A 20 20.06 18.61 1.85
N LEU A 21 19.82 19.86 2.24
CA LEU A 21 19.27 20.91 1.39
C LEU A 21 20.25 22.05 1.28
N TYR A 22 20.66 22.38 0.06
CA TYR A 22 21.43 23.57 -0.22
C TYR A 22 20.52 24.66 -0.81
N ALA A 23 20.35 25.75 -0.08
CA ALA A 23 19.52 26.88 -0.47
C ALA A 23 20.13 28.20 0.02
N GLY A 24 20.11 29.26 -0.81
CA GLY A 24 20.58 30.62 -0.42
C GLY A 24 22.02 30.65 0.08
N GLY A 25 22.91 29.78 -0.45
CA GLY A 25 24.30 29.68 -0.05
C GLY A 25 24.57 28.94 1.26
N LYS A 26 23.54 28.30 1.83
CA LYS A 26 23.65 27.52 3.07
C LYS A 26 23.32 26.05 2.79
N LEU A 27 24.05 25.17 3.46
CA LEU A 27 23.77 23.71 3.49
C LEU A 27 23.15 23.37 4.84
N GLU A 28 21.99 22.74 4.80
CA GLU A 28 21.23 22.31 5.98
C GLU A 28 21.03 20.80 5.93
N GLU A 29 21.27 20.11 7.03
CA GLU A 29 20.94 18.71 7.18
C GLU A 29 19.45 18.55 7.53
N LEU A 30 18.77 17.70 6.77
CA LEU A 30 17.34 17.45 6.94
C LEU A 30 17.12 16.17 7.74
N HIS A 31 16.44 16.31 8.86
CA HIS A 31 16.05 15.17 9.68
C HIS A 31 14.69 14.63 9.23
N LEU A 32 14.69 13.57 8.42
CA LEU A 32 13.49 12.96 7.84
C LEU A 32 12.66 12.18 8.88
N SER A 33 13.21 11.86 10.03
CA SER A 33 12.54 11.13 11.11
C SER A 33 12.43 11.96 12.37
N SER A 34 11.22 12.00 12.95
CA SER A 34 10.98 12.52 14.31
C SER A 34 11.43 11.54 15.41
N SER A 35 11.82 10.31 15.06
CA SER A 35 12.25 9.28 16.02
C SER A 35 13.74 9.36 16.28
N ALA A 36 14.12 9.59 17.52
CA ALA A 36 15.51 9.64 17.98
C ALA A 36 16.30 8.32 17.72
N TYR A 37 15.59 7.22 17.45
CA TYR A 37 16.20 5.90 17.19
C TYR A 37 16.62 5.67 15.73
N LEU A 38 16.20 6.53 14.79
CA LEU A 38 16.49 6.41 13.36
C LEU A 38 17.45 7.50 12.84
N HIS A 39 18.08 8.25 13.73
CA HIS A 39 19.10 9.23 13.35
C HIS A 39 20.27 8.51 12.64
N GLY A 40 20.58 8.92 11.41
CA GLY A 40 21.76 8.50 10.68
C GLY A 40 21.64 7.19 9.87
N LEU A 41 20.43 6.64 9.65
CA LEU A 41 20.25 5.40 8.90
C LEU A 41 19.28 5.50 7.72
N ILE A 42 18.93 6.70 7.28
CA ILE A 42 17.98 6.89 6.17
C ILE A 42 18.75 7.18 4.90
N GLN A 43 18.95 6.16 4.07
CA GLN A 43 19.54 6.31 2.74
C GLN A 43 18.48 6.89 1.79
N ALA A 44 18.74 8.08 1.24
CA ALA A 44 17.90 8.68 0.22
C ALA A 44 18.43 8.30 -1.18
N PHE A 45 17.61 7.58 -1.94
CA PHE A 45 18.00 7.04 -3.25
C PHE A 45 17.58 7.95 -4.40
N CYS A 46 16.44 8.60 -4.29
CA CYS A 46 15.91 9.47 -5.34
C CYS A 46 15.11 10.62 -4.75
N VAL A 47 15.06 11.71 -5.50
CA VAL A 47 14.25 12.91 -5.21
C VAL A 47 13.50 13.29 -6.48
N GLN A 48 12.24 13.66 -6.35
CA GLN A 48 11.39 14.14 -7.41
C GLN A 48 10.53 15.30 -6.92
N GLU A 49 10.45 16.37 -7.70
CA GLU A 49 9.44 17.41 -7.53
C GLU A 49 8.23 17.03 -8.41
N ASP A 50 7.04 16.99 -7.83
CA ASP A 50 5.84 16.73 -8.60
C ASP A 50 5.28 18.01 -9.26
N SER A 51 4.25 17.87 -10.08
CA SER A 51 3.57 18.97 -10.77
C SER A 51 2.93 20.00 -9.84
N ARG A 52 2.77 19.69 -8.54
CA ARG A 52 2.27 20.58 -7.49
C ARG A 52 3.37 21.22 -6.67
N HIS A 53 4.63 21.04 -7.08
CA HIS A 53 5.83 21.53 -6.36
C HIS A 53 6.03 20.92 -4.98
N GLU A 54 5.46 19.73 -4.72
CA GLU A 54 5.79 18.94 -3.55
C GLU A 54 7.04 18.10 -3.83
N ILE A 55 7.93 17.99 -2.85
CA ILE A 55 9.17 17.23 -2.99
C ILE A 55 8.98 15.83 -2.40
N TRP A 56 9.24 14.84 -3.22
CA TRP A 56 9.14 13.44 -2.87
C TRP A 56 10.52 12.81 -2.80
N ILE A 57 10.78 12.07 -1.73
CA ILE A 57 12.07 11.41 -1.47
C ILE A 57 11.85 9.94 -1.28
N GLY A 58 12.44 9.14 -2.15
CA GLY A 58 12.49 7.68 -2.02
C GLY A 58 13.72 7.26 -1.23
N SER A 59 13.52 6.44 -0.21
CA SER A 59 14.56 6.05 0.74
C SER A 59 14.58 4.56 1.03
N SER A 60 15.47 4.14 1.93
CA SER A 60 15.52 2.78 2.50
C SER A 60 14.41 2.50 3.52
N THR A 61 13.69 3.52 3.96
CA THR A 61 12.68 3.43 5.03
C THR A 61 11.29 3.90 4.60
N GLY A 62 11.07 4.13 3.29
CA GLY A 62 9.79 4.52 2.73
C GLY A 62 9.85 5.77 1.86
N LEU A 63 8.67 6.28 1.56
CA LEU A 63 8.44 7.49 0.78
C LEU A 63 8.20 8.67 1.71
N TYR A 64 8.99 9.71 1.56
CA TYR A 64 8.78 10.98 2.26
C TYR A 64 8.25 12.03 1.29
N CYS A 65 7.33 12.85 1.78
CA CYS A 65 6.84 14.03 1.08
C CYS A 65 7.14 15.26 1.91
N TYR A 66 7.80 16.24 1.31
CA TYR A 66 7.98 17.56 1.89
C TYR A 66 7.04 18.55 1.23
N LYS A 67 6.19 19.16 2.06
CA LYS A 67 5.27 20.22 1.65
C LYS A 67 5.58 21.49 2.39
N GLU A 68 6.08 22.45 1.65
CA GLU A 68 6.44 23.75 2.20
C GLU A 68 5.21 24.50 2.72
N GLY A 69 5.35 25.11 3.92
CA GLY A 69 4.26 25.87 4.54
C GLY A 69 3.17 25.02 5.22
N ALA A 70 3.27 23.69 5.19
CA ALA A 70 2.36 22.83 5.93
C ALA A 70 2.72 22.81 7.44
N PRO A 71 1.74 22.65 8.36
CA PRO A 71 1.99 22.56 9.81
C PRO A 71 2.96 21.44 10.19
N THR A 72 2.90 20.32 9.46
CA THR A 72 3.89 19.25 9.47
C THR A 72 4.51 19.21 8.08
N ALA A 73 5.74 19.69 7.94
CA ALA A 73 6.41 19.79 6.65
C ALA A 73 6.65 18.42 5.99
N TRP A 74 6.68 17.34 6.79
CA TRP A 74 6.97 15.99 6.34
C TRP A 74 5.79 15.05 6.53
N LYS A 75 5.49 14.25 5.48
CA LYS A 75 4.68 13.03 5.56
C LYS A 75 5.56 11.85 5.24
N HIS A 76 5.28 10.69 5.85
CA HIS A 76 6.04 9.47 5.67
C HIS A 76 5.09 8.30 5.39
N TYR A 77 5.33 7.61 4.28
CA TYR A 77 4.56 6.46 3.84
C TYR A 77 5.43 5.20 3.82
N THR A 78 4.91 4.12 4.33
CA THR A 78 5.59 2.84 4.51
C THR A 78 4.74 1.67 4.03
N MET A 79 5.25 0.45 4.23
CA MET A 79 4.45 -0.77 4.01
C MET A 79 3.15 -0.80 4.84
N LYS A 80 3.07 -0.05 5.95
CA LYS A 80 1.84 0.06 6.75
C LYS A 80 0.75 0.83 6.02
N ASP A 81 1.15 1.75 5.16
CA ASP A 81 0.26 2.61 4.37
C ASP A 81 -0.09 1.98 3.01
N GLY A 82 0.51 0.82 2.68
CA GLY A 82 0.22 0.09 1.46
C GLY A 82 1.37 -0.03 0.45
N LEU A 83 2.56 0.51 0.73
CA LEU A 83 3.74 0.26 -0.08
C LEU A 83 4.07 -1.24 -0.14
N PRO A 84 4.54 -1.78 -1.29
CA PRO A 84 4.95 -3.18 -1.40
C PRO A 84 6.26 -3.45 -0.68
N ASN A 85 7.10 -2.42 -0.53
CA ASN A 85 8.37 -2.45 0.18
C ASN A 85 8.85 -1.03 0.49
N ASP A 86 9.56 -0.84 1.61
CA ASP A 86 10.05 0.47 2.04
C ASP A 86 11.30 0.96 1.27
N PHE A 87 12.01 0.07 0.55
CA PHE A 87 13.13 0.47 -0.32
C PHE A 87 12.62 1.02 -1.64
N ILE A 88 12.73 2.33 -1.85
CA ILE A 88 12.24 3.03 -3.05
C ILE A 88 13.42 3.57 -3.85
N TYR A 89 13.63 3.05 -5.04
CA TYR A 89 14.80 3.33 -5.87
C TYR A 89 14.61 4.47 -6.86
N SER A 90 13.37 4.66 -7.35
CA SER A 90 13.04 5.73 -8.30
C SER A 90 11.60 6.18 -8.14
N ILE A 91 11.34 7.43 -8.49
CA ILE A 91 10.03 8.07 -8.49
C ILE A 91 9.83 8.69 -9.87
N LEU A 92 8.72 8.37 -10.53
CA LEU A 92 8.27 9.03 -11.76
C LEU A 92 6.85 9.51 -11.59
N GLU A 93 6.53 10.70 -12.11
CA GLU A 93 5.17 11.24 -12.11
C GLU A 93 4.51 11.00 -13.48
N ASP A 94 3.28 10.49 -13.46
CA ASP A 94 2.47 10.36 -14.68
C ASP A 94 1.65 11.62 -14.97
N GLU A 95 0.91 11.61 -16.08
CA GLU A 95 0.12 12.75 -16.55
C GLU A 95 -1.12 13.04 -15.67
N ARG A 96 -1.48 12.10 -14.79
CA ARG A 96 -2.57 12.24 -13.80
C ARG A 96 -2.08 12.68 -12.43
N GLY A 97 -0.77 13.00 -12.29
CA GLY A 97 -0.16 13.38 -11.02
C GLY A 97 0.03 12.21 -10.04
N ARG A 98 -0.07 10.96 -10.52
CA ARG A 98 0.24 9.77 -9.71
C ARG A 98 1.73 9.50 -9.74
N LEU A 99 2.27 9.04 -8.62
CA LEU A 99 3.68 8.68 -8.52
C LEU A 99 3.90 7.18 -8.69
N TRP A 100 4.81 6.83 -9.56
CA TRP A 100 5.24 5.46 -9.82
C TRP A 100 6.57 5.20 -9.16
N LEU A 101 6.57 4.26 -8.21
CA LEU A 101 7.68 3.99 -7.31
C LEU A 101 8.26 2.62 -7.60
N THR A 102 9.50 2.57 -8.04
CA THR A 102 10.21 1.28 -8.19
C THR A 102 10.77 0.86 -6.84
N THR A 103 10.51 -0.38 -6.45
CA THR A 103 10.90 -0.87 -5.12
C THR A 103 11.70 -2.18 -5.20
N ASN A 104 12.13 -2.67 -4.04
CA ASN A 104 12.77 -3.98 -3.92
C ASN A 104 11.76 -5.15 -4.05
N LYS A 105 10.44 -4.87 -4.05
CA LYS A 105 9.39 -5.89 -4.12
C LYS A 105 8.17 -5.41 -4.93
N GLY A 106 8.40 -5.08 -6.18
CA GLY A 106 7.37 -4.64 -7.11
C GLY A 106 7.39 -3.15 -7.40
N LEU A 107 6.43 -2.74 -8.22
CA LEU A 107 6.18 -1.38 -8.63
C LEU A 107 4.91 -0.88 -7.93
N ALA A 108 4.96 0.30 -7.32
CA ALA A 108 3.79 0.93 -6.74
C ALA A 108 3.34 2.13 -7.57
N CYS A 109 2.05 2.26 -7.81
CA CYS A 109 1.40 3.47 -8.27
C CYS A 109 0.70 4.12 -7.08
N PHE A 110 1.13 5.31 -6.71
CA PHE A 110 0.60 6.06 -5.59
C PHE A 110 -0.33 7.18 -6.09
N ASN A 111 -1.58 7.11 -5.68
CA ASN A 111 -2.52 8.21 -5.86
C ASN A 111 -2.30 9.22 -4.73
N THR A 112 -1.69 10.35 -5.06
CA THR A 112 -1.30 11.38 -4.09
C THR A 112 -2.49 12.13 -3.50
N GLU A 113 -3.65 12.15 -4.18
CA GLU A 113 -4.88 12.80 -3.72
C GLU A 113 -5.62 11.94 -2.70
N GLU A 114 -5.76 10.66 -2.99
CA GLU A 114 -6.45 9.71 -2.12
C GLU A 114 -5.54 9.12 -1.03
N GLY A 115 -4.21 9.19 -1.23
CA GLY A 115 -3.24 8.57 -0.34
C GLY A 115 -3.20 7.04 -0.45
N THR A 116 -3.62 6.47 -1.59
CA THR A 116 -3.75 5.02 -1.80
C THR A 116 -2.67 4.48 -2.73
N PHE A 117 -2.27 3.23 -2.51
CA PHE A 117 -1.27 2.52 -3.32
C PHE A 117 -1.90 1.38 -4.12
N LEU A 118 -1.54 1.30 -5.40
CA LEU A 118 -1.82 0.15 -6.26
C LEU A 118 -0.49 -0.51 -6.63
N ASN A 119 -0.32 -1.78 -6.26
CA ASN A 119 0.95 -2.47 -6.40
C ASN A 119 0.93 -3.47 -7.56
N TYR A 120 2.05 -3.55 -8.28
CA TYR A 120 2.28 -4.44 -9.41
C TYR A 120 3.48 -5.34 -9.12
N THR A 121 3.37 -6.60 -9.51
CA THR A 121 4.37 -7.64 -9.31
C THR A 121 4.63 -8.41 -10.60
N LYS A 122 5.56 -9.36 -10.57
CA LYS A 122 5.78 -10.30 -11.67
C LYS A 122 4.50 -11.03 -12.10
N GLN A 123 3.54 -11.24 -11.19
CA GLN A 123 2.25 -11.85 -11.52
C GLN A 123 1.36 -10.95 -12.38
N ASP A 124 1.66 -9.65 -12.41
CA ASP A 124 0.97 -8.63 -13.19
C ASP A 124 1.68 -8.32 -14.51
N GLY A 125 2.74 -9.10 -14.85
CA GLY A 125 3.48 -8.97 -16.08
C GLY A 125 4.81 -8.24 -15.98
N LEU A 126 5.25 -7.84 -14.77
CA LEU A 126 6.59 -7.30 -14.60
C LEU A 126 7.65 -8.38 -14.86
N PRO A 127 8.80 -8.04 -15.47
CA PRO A 127 9.89 -9.00 -15.72
C PRO A 127 10.48 -9.55 -14.42
N HIS A 128 10.51 -8.74 -13.37
CA HIS A 128 10.97 -9.10 -12.01
C HIS A 128 10.35 -8.18 -10.98
N ASP A 129 10.27 -8.63 -9.71
CA ASP A 129 9.75 -7.79 -8.62
C ASP A 129 10.80 -6.80 -8.09
N GLN A 130 12.09 -7.12 -8.22
CA GLN A 130 13.16 -6.25 -7.75
C GLN A 130 13.66 -5.34 -8.87
N PHE A 131 13.57 -4.04 -8.65
CA PHE A 131 14.06 -2.99 -9.53
C PHE A 131 15.48 -2.57 -9.17
N ASN A 132 16.15 -1.89 -10.11
CA ASN A 132 17.52 -1.42 -9.97
C ASN A 132 17.55 0.05 -9.53
N TYR A 133 18.62 0.42 -8.81
CA TYR A 133 18.95 1.81 -8.53
C TYR A 133 19.11 2.58 -9.86
N PHE A 134 18.61 3.81 -9.91
CA PHE A 134 18.71 4.69 -11.08
C PHE A 134 18.15 4.10 -12.39
N GLY A 135 17.38 3.04 -12.29
CA GLY A 135 16.89 2.28 -13.43
C GLY A 135 15.55 2.75 -13.97
N ALA A 136 15.19 4.03 -13.85
CA ALA A 136 13.88 4.52 -14.29
C ALA A 136 14.01 5.81 -15.10
N CYS A 137 13.27 5.91 -16.21
CA CYS A 137 13.13 7.15 -16.97
C CYS A 137 11.75 7.25 -17.62
N LYS A 138 11.31 8.50 -17.84
CA LYS A 138 10.11 8.85 -18.60
C LYS A 138 10.55 9.41 -19.95
N ALA A 139 10.11 8.80 -21.03
CA ALA A 139 10.33 9.30 -22.38
C ALA A 139 9.41 10.49 -22.71
N HIS A 140 9.72 11.22 -23.77
CA HIS A 140 8.93 12.38 -24.20
C HIS A 140 7.49 12.06 -24.57
N ASP A 141 7.22 10.83 -25.00
CA ASP A 141 5.88 10.34 -25.36
C ASP A 141 5.10 9.80 -24.15
N GLY A 142 5.61 9.99 -22.95
CA GLY A 142 5.01 9.53 -21.70
C GLY A 142 5.29 8.08 -21.35
N THR A 143 6.04 7.34 -22.18
CA THR A 143 6.41 5.95 -21.90
C THR A 143 7.40 5.89 -20.72
N PHE A 144 7.11 5.02 -19.76
CA PHE A 144 8.02 4.71 -18.67
C PHE A 144 8.89 3.51 -19.02
N PHE A 145 10.17 3.61 -18.71
CA PHE A 145 11.16 2.53 -18.81
C PHE A 145 11.74 2.27 -17.45
N LEU A 146 11.57 1.06 -16.94
CA LEU A 146 11.94 0.67 -15.57
C LEU A 146 12.84 -0.56 -15.62
N GLY A 147 14.11 -0.41 -15.23
CA GLY A 147 15.09 -1.50 -15.17
C GLY A 147 14.89 -2.35 -13.91
N SER A 148 14.88 -3.66 -14.09
CA SER A 148 14.79 -4.65 -13.02
C SER A 148 15.85 -5.74 -13.20
N LEU A 149 16.01 -6.63 -12.21
CA LEU A 149 16.94 -7.76 -12.30
C LEU A 149 16.60 -8.74 -13.44
N GLY A 150 15.34 -8.78 -13.88
CA GLY A 150 14.87 -9.69 -14.93
C GLY A 150 14.75 -9.04 -16.31
N GLY A 151 15.09 -7.77 -16.46
CA GLY A 151 14.96 -7.05 -17.72
C GLY A 151 14.32 -5.67 -17.53
N ILE A 152 13.73 -5.14 -18.60
CA ILE A 152 13.13 -3.81 -18.62
C ILE A 152 11.61 -3.95 -18.72
N ALA A 153 10.88 -3.33 -17.79
CA ALA A 153 9.46 -3.06 -17.95
C ALA A 153 9.29 -1.72 -18.68
N TYR A 154 8.44 -1.68 -19.70
CA TYR A 154 8.08 -0.43 -20.35
C TYR A 154 6.58 -0.38 -20.63
N PHE A 155 5.96 0.74 -20.36
CA PHE A 155 4.52 0.94 -20.53
C PHE A 155 4.16 2.43 -20.51
N LYS A 156 2.97 2.72 -20.98
CA LYS A 156 2.36 4.05 -20.81
C LYS A 156 1.37 4.02 -19.65
N PRO A 157 1.57 4.80 -18.58
CA PRO A 157 0.73 4.75 -17.39
C PRO A 157 -0.76 4.97 -17.64
N TYR A 158 -1.12 5.77 -18.64
CA TYR A 158 -2.52 6.04 -18.98
C TYR A 158 -3.21 4.85 -19.68
N GLU A 159 -2.45 3.92 -20.27
CA GLU A 159 -2.97 2.69 -20.90
C GLU A 159 -3.27 1.61 -19.87
N LEU A 160 -2.69 1.71 -18.68
CA LEU A 160 -3.03 0.85 -17.54
C LEU A 160 -4.36 1.32 -16.96
N GLY A 161 -5.44 0.73 -17.44
CA GLY A 161 -6.78 1.03 -16.94
C GLY A 161 -6.94 0.68 -15.48
N ASP A 162 -7.56 1.57 -14.74
CA ASP A 162 -8.10 1.24 -13.42
C ASP A 162 -9.18 0.18 -13.64
N ASN A 163 -9.18 -0.87 -12.82
CA ASN A 163 -10.25 -1.85 -12.87
C ASN A 163 -11.54 -1.16 -12.36
N PRO A 164 -12.51 -0.85 -13.23
CA PRO A 164 -13.71 -0.13 -12.81
C PRO A 164 -14.65 -0.99 -11.95
N TYR A 165 -14.36 -2.29 -11.82
CA TYR A 165 -15.16 -3.22 -11.05
C TYR A 165 -14.60 -3.32 -9.64
N SER A 166 -15.29 -2.73 -8.67
CA SER A 166 -15.12 -3.03 -7.25
C SER A 166 -16.05 -4.22 -6.93
N PRO A 167 -15.52 -5.44 -6.83
CA PRO A 167 -16.35 -6.59 -6.54
C PRO A 167 -16.75 -6.60 -5.07
N ASP A 168 -17.98 -6.99 -4.80
CA ASP A 168 -18.50 -7.11 -3.44
C ASP A 168 -17.79 -8.22 -2.66
N ALA A 169 -17.47 -7.95 -1.41
CA ALA A 169 -16.98 -8.95 -0.47
C ALA A 169 -18.15 -9.80 0.03
N VAL A 170 -17.99 -11.11 -0.04
CA VAL A 170 -19.00 -12.08 0.40
C VAL A 170 -18.45 -12.87 1.58
N VAL A 171 -19.22 -12.95 2.66
CA VAL A 171 -18.91 -13.84 3.78
C VAL A 171 -19.17 -15.29 3.33
N THR A 172 -18.13 -16.12 3.39
CA THR A 172 -18.18 -17.50 2.88
C THR A 172 -18.37 -18.57 3.97
N GLY A 173 -18.31 -18.18 5.23
CA GLY A 173 -18.51 -19.07 6.37
C GLY A 173 -17.66 -18.74 7.58
N ALA A 174 -17.72 -19.62 8.56
CA ALA A 174 -16.92 -19.53 9.77
C ALA A 174 -15.94 -20.70 9.92
N VAL A 175 -14.87 -20.50 10.67
CA VAL A 175 -13.95 -21.55 11.12
C VAL A 175 -14.00 -21.62 12.63
N VAL A 176 -14.37 -22.77 13.16
CA VAL A 176 -14.46 -23.05 14.59
C VAL A 176 -13.62 -24.30 14.86
N LEU A 177 -12.71 -24.22 15.84
CA LEU A 177 -11.79 -25.33 16.18
C LEU A 177 -11.04 -25.89 14.95
N ASN A 178 -10.54 -25.00 14.08
CA ASN A 178 -9.86 -25.34 12.83
C ASN A 178 -10.71 -26.06 11.77
N GLN A 179 -12.01 -26.22 11.98
CA GLN A 179 -12.92 -26.79 11.00
C GLN A 179 -13.72 -25.68 10.32
N VAL A 180 -13.75 -25.71 9.00
CA VAL A 180 -14.58 -24.80 8.20
C VAL A 180 -16.03 -25.26 8.35
N ILE A 181 -16.87 -24.41 8.88
CA ILE A 181 -18.30 -24.65 9.03
C ILE A 181 -19.00 -23.90 7.89
N THR A 182 -19.45 -24.66 6.92
CA THR A 182 -20.28 -24.15 5.81
C THR A 182 -21.71 -24.71 5.86
N ASP A 183 -21.94 -25.70 6.75
CA ASP A 183 -23.24 -26.31 6.93
C ASP A 183 -24.17 -25.39 7.73
N MET A 184 -25.27 -25.02 7.12
CA MET A 184 -26.33 -24.21 7.70
C MET A 184 -27.00 -24.84 8.92
N LYS A 185 -26.88 -26.16 9.08
CA LYS A 185 -27.49 -26.95 10.19
C LYS A 185 -26.49 -27.19 11.33
N SER A 186 -25.34 -26.52 11.32
CA SER A 186 -24.34 -26.69 12.37
C SER A 186 -24.84 -26.15 13.71
N GLU A 187 -24.69 -26.94 14.79
CA GLU A 187 -24.94 -26.46 16.15
C GLU A 187 -23.93 -25.42 16.63
N ARG A 188 -22.76 -25.31 15.96
CA ARG A 188 -21.64 -24.40 16.32
C ARG A 188 -21.78 -23.02 15.75
N VAL A 189 -22.52 -22.87 14.65
CA VAL A 189 -22.72 -21.57 13.99
C VAL A 189 -24.11 -21.60 13.35
N ARG A 190 -24.91 -20.61 13.66
CA ARG A 190 -26.18 -20.39 12.98
C ARG A 190 -26.03 -19.26 11.99
N TYR A 191 -26.39 -19.50 10.74
CA TYR A 191 -26.33 -18.54 9.65
C TYR A 191 -27.71 -17.93 9.40
N PHE A 192 -27.72 -16.62 9.14
CA PHE A 192 -28.90 -15.87 8.71
C PHE A 192 -28.69 -15.42 7.27
N GLN A 193 -29.66 -15.68 6.42
CA GLN A 193 -29.62 -15.33 4.98
C GLN A 193 -30.93 -14.67 4.56
N ASP A 194 -30.82 -13.84 3.49
CA ASP A 194 -32.00 -13.32 2.80
C ASP A 194 -32.64 -14.36 1.86
N GLU A 195 -33.72 -13.95 1.19
CA GLU A 195 -34.44 -14.80 0.22
C GLU A 195 -33.59 -15.18 -1.00
N GLN A 196 -32.52 -14.41 -1.29
CA GLN A 196 -31.57 -14.66 -2.36
C GLN A 196 -30.36 -15.51 -1.90
N GLY A 197 -30.32 -15.93 -0.65
CA GLY A 197 -29.22 -16.71 -0.06
C GLY A 197 -27.98 -15.89 0.32
N ARG A 198 -28.07 -14.56 0.33
CA ARG A 198 -26.96 -13.71 0.78
C ARG A 198 -26.86 -13.74 2.30
N MET A 199 -25.63 -13.86 2.80
CA MET A 199 -25.36 -13.89 4.24
C MET A 199 -25.71 -12.55 4.89
N LEU A 200 -26.64 -12.55 5.81
CA LEU A 200 -27.03 -11.39 6.62
C LEU A 200 -26.31 -11.35 7.95
N GLY A 201 -25.95 -12.52 8.49
CA GLY A 201 -25.29 -12.58 9.78
C GLY A 201 -24.96 -13.99 10.23
N MET A 202 -24.27 -14.09 11.35
CA MET A 202 -23.92 -15.34 12.02
C MET A 202 -24.12 -15.21 13.51
N SER A 203 -24.58 -16.29 14.17
CA SER A 203 -24.64 -16.38 15.62
C SER A 203 -23.79 -17.55 16.09
N PHE A 204 -23.00 -17.31 17.12
CA PHE A 204 -22.13 -18.27 17.77
C PHE A 204 -22.66 -18.55 19.18
N PRO A 205 -22.52 -19.77 19.71
CA PRO A 205 -22.78 -20.07 21.11
C PRO A 205 -21.90 -19.22 22.03
N SER A 206 -22.41 -18.83 23.20
CA SER A 206 -21.71 -17.96 24.15
C SER A 206 -20.44 -18.55 24.76
N ASP A 207 -20.29 -19.87 24.70
CA ASP A 207 -19.11 -20.63 25.12
C ASP A 207 -18.05 -20.74 24.03
N GLN A 208 -18.34 -20.29 22.80
CA GLN A 208 -17.42 -20.33 21.66
C GLN A 208 -16.38 -19.19 21.78
N LYS A 209 -15.24 -19.49 22.40
CA LYS A 209 -14.18 -18.50 22.70
C LYS A 209 -13.31 -18.11 21.52
N LEU A 210 -13.21 -18.94 20.51
CA LEU A 210 -12.34 -18.70 19.34
C LEU A 210 -13.08 -19.09 18.06
N PHE A 211 -13.23 -18.13 17.18
CA PHE A 211 -13.78 -18.34 15.84
C PHE A 211 -13.15 -17.39 14.83
N ASN A 212 -13.24 -17.77 13.56
CA ASN A 212 -12.83 -16.92 12.46
C ASN A 212 -13.98 -16.80 11.47
N ILE A 213 -14.18 -15.60 10.95
CA ILE A 213 -15.08 -15.32 9.85
C ILE A 213 -14.27 -15.32 8.56
N ARG A 214 -14.72 -16.05 7.56
CA ARG A 214 -14.11 -16.10 6.23
C ARG A 214 -14.93 -15.26 5.27
N PHE A 215 -14.22 -14.48 4.46
CA PHE A 215 -14.82 -13.73 3.36
C PHE A 215 -13.95 -13.85 2.11
N ALA A 216 -14.58 -13.72 0.97
CA ALA A 216 -13.94 -13.79 -0.34
C ALA A 216 -14.52 -12.71 -1.25
N VAL A 217 -13.78 -12.42 -2.28
CA VAL A 217 -14.22 -11.55 -3.37
C VAL A 217 -14.15 -12.37 -4.67
N ILE A 218 -15.23 -12.33 -5.43
CA ILE A 218 -15.27 -12.94 -6.76
C ILE A 218 -14.75 -11.91 -7.76
N ASN A 219 -13.45 -11.98 -8.06
CA ASN A 219 -12.81 -11.12 -9.03
C ASN A 219 -12.00 -11.97 -10.02
N TYR A 220 -12.56 -12.19 -11.20
CA TYR A 220 -11.92 -13.00 -12.25
C TYR A 220 -10.79 -12.27 -12.97
N LEU A 221 -10.78 -10.92 -12.97
CA LEU A 221 -9.79 -10.12 -13.69
C LEU A 221 -8.52 -9.86 -12.88
N ALA A 222 -8.64 -9.69 -11.56
CA ALA A 222 -7.54 -9.31 -10.70
C ALA A 222 -7.62 -9.97 -9.30
N GLY A 223 -8.01 -11.23 -9.23
CA GLY A 223 -8.27 -11.96 -7.98
C GLY A 223 -7.12 -11.94 -6.97
N LYS A 224 -5.88 -11.80 -7.45
CA LYS A 224 -4.68 -11.74 -6.59
C LYS A 224 -4.33 -10.33 -6.10
N ARG A 225 -5.01 -9.28 -6.58
CA ARG A 225 -4.80 -7.88 -6.20
C ARG A 225 -5.76 -7.39 -5.12
N ASN A 226 -6.74 -8.22 -4.74
CA ASN A 226 -7.71 -7.82 -3.74
C ASN A 226 -7.03 -7.63 -2.38
N GLN A 227 -7.26 -6.49 -1.79
CA GLN A 227 -6.96 -6.22 -0.39
C GLN A 227 -8.29 -6.14 0.35
N PHE A 228 -8.33 -6.70 1.55
CA PHE A 228 -9.53 -6.66 2.37
C PHE A 228 -9.28 -5.78 3.57
N VAL A 229 -10.23 -4.94 3.87
CA VAL A 229 -10.33 -4.24 5.14
C VAL A 229 -11.59 -4.69 5.84
N TYR A 230 -11.50 -4.89 7.14
CA TYR A 230 -12.65 -5.30 7.94
C TYR A 230 -12.57 -4.69 9.34
N LYS A 231 -13.72 -4.53 9.94
CA LYS A 231 -13.88 -4.01 11.29
C LYS A 231 -15.13 -4.64 11.91
N LEU A 232 -15.03 -5.06 13.15
CA LEU A 232 -16.18 -5.51 13.94
C LEU A 232 -16.66 -4.32 14.78
N GLU A 233 -17.70 -3.65 14.33
CA GLU A 233 -18.29 -2.53 15.06
C GLU A 233 -18.86 -2.97 16.40
N GLY A 234 -18.62 -2.19 17.42
CA GLY A 234 -18.94 -2.53 18.81
C GLY A 234 -17.81 -3.22 19.57
N PHE A 235 -16.74 -3.67 18.87
CA PHE A 235 -15.56 -4.29 19.49
C PHE A 235 -14.25 -3.62 19.07
N GLU A 236 -14.06 -3.36 17.78
CA GLU A 236 -12.83 -2.78 17.22
C GLU A 236 -13.02 -1.28 16.98
N THR A 237 -11.97 -0.49 17.26
CA THR A 237 -11.95 0.97 16.98
C THR A 237 -11.35 1.30 15.63
N GLU A 238 -10.42 0.46 15.14
CA GLU A 238 -9.67 0.68 13.91
C GLU A 238 -9.98 -0.39 12.86
N TRP A 239 -9.71 -0.07 11.60
CA TRP A 239 -9.83 -1.02 10.49
C TRP A 239 -8.65 -1.98 10.47
N ASN A 240 -8.94 -3.26 10.29
CA ASN A 240 -7.96 -4.31 10.08
C ASN A 240 -7.70 -4.54 8.59
N TYR A 241 -6.45 -4.74 8.23
CA TYR A 241 -6.03 -5.01 6.86
C TYR A 241 -5.62 -6.48 6.72
N SER A 242 -6.26 -7.20 5.80
CA SER A 242 -5.86 -8.56 5.45
C SER A 242 -4.97 -8.55 4.22
N ARG A 243 -3.79 -9.16 4.33
CA ARG A 243 -2.80 -9.25 3.23
C ARG A 243 -2.97 -10.51 2.36
N HIS A 244 -3.96 -11.36 2.63
CA HIS A 244 -4.17 -12.59 1.87
C HIS A 244 -5.11 -12.35 0.69
N VAL A 245 -4.64 -12.72 -0.49
CA VAL A 245 -5.13 -12.31 -1.80
C VAL A 245 -6.33 -13.14 -2.32
N SER A 246 -6.50 -14.37 -1.85
CA SER A 246 -7.56 -15.27 -2.35
C SER A 246 -8.70 -15.48 -1.37
N PHE A 247 -8.47 -15.30 -0.09
CA PHE A 247 -9.51 -15.30 0.94
C PHE A 247 -9.01 -14.50 2.14
N ALA A 248 -9.89 -13.77 2.77
CA ALA A 248 -9.60 -13.07 4.01
C ALA A 248 -10.27 -13.78 5.19
N ARG A 249 -9.68 -13.58 6.35
CA ARG A 249 -10.11 -14.18 7.60
C ARG A 249 -9.99 -13.16 8.72
N ALA A 250 -11.12 -12.83 9.34
CA ALA A 250 -11.16 -12.10 10.60
C ALA A 250 -11.16 -13.10 11.77
N SER A 251 -10.24 -12.93 12.71
CA SER A 251 -10.05 -13.85 13.85
C SER A 251 -10.44 -13.16 15.13
N TYR A 252 -11.34 -13.76 15.89
CA TYR A 252 -11.82 -13.22 17.15
C TYR A 252 -11.63 -14.22 18.28
N SER A 253 -11.17 -13.75 19.43
CA SER A 253 -11.00 -14.55 20.64
C SER A 253 -11.63 -13.84 21.83
N ASN A 254 -12.31 -14.63 22.68
CA ASN A 254 -12.95 -14.13 23.91
C ASN A 254 -13.85 -12.90 23.69
N LEU A 255 -14.58 -12.88 22.59
CA LEU A 255 -15.55 -11.82 22.33
C LEU A 255 -16.65 -11.87 23.40
N PRO A 256 -16.98 -10.78 24.09
CA PRO A 256 -18.09 -10.73 25.03
C PRO A 256 -19.41 -11.09 24.34
N PRO A 257 -20.38 -11.70 25.04
CA PRO A 257 -21.72 -11.89 24.47
C PRO A 257 -22.34 -10.54 24.10
N GLY A 258 -22.86 -10.43 22.88
CA GLY A 258 -23.44 -9.19 22.35
C GLY A 258 -23.76 -9.30 20.87
N GLU A 259 -24.28 -8.21 20.33
CA GLU A 259 -24.50 -8.03 18.90
C GLU A 259 -23.43 -7.08 18.35
N TYR A 260 -22.85 -7.46 17.22
CA TYR A 260 -21.76 -6.76 16.55
C TYR A 260 -22.04 -6.65 15.05
N VAL A 261 -21.52 -5.60 14.43
CA VAL A 261 -21.68 -5.36 12.99
C VAL A 261 -20.32 -5.27 12.29
#